data_aa7d2acd6d7b4c87b9d7c82616d073dd
#
_entry.id   aa7d2acd6d7b4c87b9d7c82616d073dd
#
_cell.length_a   1.000
_cell.length_b   1.000
_cell.length_c   1.000
_cell.angle_alpha   90.00
_cell.angle_beta   90.00
_cell.angle_gamma   90.00
#
_symmetry.space_group_name_H-M   'P 1'
#
loop_
_entity.id
_entity.type
_entity.pdbx_description
1 polymer ?
#
loop_
_entity_poly.entity_id
_entity_poly.type
_entity_poly.pdbx_seq_one_letter_code
_entity_poly.pdbx_strand_id
1 'polypeptide(L)'
;MNIKLVMLLMVAGFNSGHVIAKDLFSGQWSGEQKNESTLTLRLTQVGQNVNGSYCYVTQNGNRIDCPPDDENNLKGVIAENRANVEFNSSFGGEKGHAKLEVVGDKMIWTLITPPQKGEYYAPQNYKLTKVLKSPVSEKRIFETDKFNITLVNKCGSFESDCNDMFYLGIRKGDNSTISLKGKTLNDATGKVIGSLFKNGEITYAVTYNPLKLVVSKGGDILVDQSGQWINK
;
A
#
# COMPACT_ATOMS: atom_id res chain seq x y z
N MET A 1 -1.51 73.73 28.68
CA MET A 1 -2.11 72.93 27.56
C MET A 1 -1.23 71.70 27.36
N ASN A 2 -1.58 70.57 28.00
CA ASN A 2 -0.75 69.34 28.04
C ASN A 2 -1.24 68.38 26.99
N ILE A 3 -0.43 68.16 25.94
CA ILE A 3 -0.69 67.17 24.92
C ILE A 3 -0.07 65.84 25.38
N LYS A 4 -0.90 64.84 25.75
CA LYS A 4 -0.50 63.47 25.99
C LYS A 4 -0.31 62.72 24.68
N LEU A 5 0.91 62.37 24.36
CA LEU A 5 1.29 61.50 23.23
C LEU A 5 0.94 60.07 23.59
N VAL A 6 -0.07 59.48 22.94
CA VAL A 6 -0.41 58.04 23.09
C VAL A 6 0.39 57.29 22.04
N MET A 7 1.37 56.50 22.53
CA MET A 7 2.20 55.61 21.71
C MET A 7 1.44 54.29 21.51
N LEU A 8 0.93 54.07 20.28
CA LEU A 8 0.23 52.83 19.89
C LEU A 8 1.27 51.77 19.52
N LEU A 9 1.49 50.77 20.38
CA LEU A 9 2.30 49.61 20.12
C LEU A 9 1.54 48.66 19.17
N MET A 10 1.93 48.60 17.92
CA MET A 10 1.51 47.51 17.01
C MET A 10 2.28 46.23 17.34
N VAL A 11 1.61 45.28 17.94
CA VAL A 11 2.11 43.91 18.10
C VAL A 11 1.89 43.17 16.76
N ALA A 12 2.95 43.03 15.96
CA ALA A 12 2.93 42.19 14.78
C ALA A 12 2.96 40.72 15.23
N GLY A 13 1.81 40.06 15.24
CA GLY A 13 1.72 38.61 15.46
C GLY A 13 2.36 37.83 14.32
N PHE A 14 3.51 37.25 14.54
CA PHE A 14 4.10 36.25 13.63
C PHE A 14 3.26 34.97 13.71
N ASN A 15 2.35 34.79 12.78
CA ASN A 15 1.75 33.49 12.53
C ASN A 15 2.81 32.58 11.89
N SER A 16 3.49 31.76 12.70
CA SER A 16 4.35 30.68 12.23
C SER A 16 3.45 29.59 11.64
N GLY A 17 3.09 29.71 10.37
CA GLY A 17 2.43 28.66 9.63
C GLY A 17 3.34 27.42 9.62
N HIS A 18 2.95 26.39 10.32
CA HIS A 18 3.60 25.08 10.22
C HIS A 18 3.34 24.54 8.80
N VAL A 19 4.30 24.69 7.91
CA VAL A 19 4.28 24.00 6.62
C VAL A 19 4.45 22.51 6.92
N ILE A 20 3.36 21.75 6.88
CA ILE A 20 3.41 20.30 6.95
C ILE A 20 4.13 19.83 5.68
N ALA A 21 5.36 19.35 5.82
CA ALA A 21 6.11 18.80 4.71
C ALA A 21 5.33 17.62 4.10
N LYS A 22 5.07 17.70 2.79
CA LYS A 22 4.38 16.63 2.07
C LYS A 22 5.20 15.35 2.15
N ASP A 23 4.57 14.24 2.54
CA ASP A 23 5.21 12.93 2.55
C ASP A 23 5.38 12.39 1.12
N LEU A 24 6.58 12.55 0.58
CA LEU A 24 6.94 12.10 -0.76
C LEU A 24 7.72 10.78 -0.76
N PHE A 25 8.41 10.48 0.34
CA PHE A 25 9.40 9.40 0.40
C PHE A 25 8.87 8.13 1.04
N SER A 26 7.91 8.20 1.97
CA SER A 26 7.42 7.01 2.67
C SER A 26 6.83 5.96 1.74
N GLY A 27 7.09 4.70 2.09
CA GLY A 27 6.60 3.53 1.40
C GLY A 27 7.72 2.65 0.87
N GLN A 28 7.33 1.63 0.13
CA GLN A 28 8.26 0.75 -0.56
C GLN A 28 8.45 1.25 -2.01
N TRP A 29 9.71 1.28 -2.42
CA TRP A 29 10.13 1.62 -3.77
C TRP A 29 10.92 0.47 -4.33
N SER A 30 10.65 0.02 -5.53
CA SER A 30 11.37 -1.08 -6.16
C SER A 30 11.59 -0.84 -7.64
N GLY A 31 12.70 -1.32 -8.15
CA GLY A 31 13.02 -1.30 -9.57
C GLY A 31 13.83 -2.51 -9.96
N GLU A 32 13.66 -2.93 -11.21
CA GLU A 32 14.40 -4.04 -11.81
C GLU A 32 15.17 -3.53 -13.02
N GLN A 33 16.37 -4.03 -13.23
CA GLN A 33 17.17 -3.78 -14.44
C GLN A 33 17.44 -5.08 -15.18
N LYS A 34 17.71 -4.96 -16.49
CA LYS A 34 17.90 -6.09 -17.42
C LYS A 34 18.99 -7.11 -17.03
N ASN A 35 19.84 -6.78 -16.07
CA ASN A 35 20.90 -7.66 -15.57
C ASN A 35 20.48 -8.44 -14.31
N GLU A 36 19.19 -8.74 -14.19
CA GLU A 36 18.63 -9.51 -13.08
C GLU A 36 19.03 -8.96 -11.71
N SER A 37 18.99 -7.65 -11.59
CA SER A 37 19.21 -6.93 -10.34
C SER A 37 17.97 -6.18 -9.91
N THR A 38 17.74 -6.11 -8.60
CA THR A 38 16.62 -5.41 -8.00
C THR A 38 17.11 -4.52 -6.86
N LEU A 39 16.80 -3.24 -6.93
CA LEU A 39 16.95 -2.33 -5.80
C LEU A 39 15.58 -2.11 -5.14
N THR A 40 15.52 -2.31 -3.85
CA THR A 40 14.35 -2.02 -3.02
C THR A 40 14.73 -1.08 -1.89
N LEU A 41 13.94 -0.02 -1.71
CA LEU A 41 14.01 0.88 -0.57
C LEU A 41 12.69 0.80 0.20
N ARG A 42 12.74 0.63 1.52
CA ARG A 42 11.59 0.78 2.42
C ARG A 42 11.85 2.01 3.28
N LEU A 43 11.08 3.06 3.07
CA LEU A 43 11.36 4.38 3.65
C LEU A 43 10.19 4.85 4.53
N THR A 44 10.53 5.56 5.59
CA THR A 44 9.60 6.31 6.43
C THR A 44 10.10 7.75 6.55
N GLN A 45 9.25 8.71 6.17
CA GLN A 45 9.51 10.14 6.30
C GLN A 45 8.86 10.68 7.58
N VAL A 46 9.63 11.42 8.37
CA VAL A 46 9.13 12.18 9.53
C VAL A 46 9.69 13.60 9.43
N GLY A 47 8.84 14.54 9.05
CA GLY A 47 9.26 15.92 8.75
C GLY A 47 10.28 15.96 7.61
N GLN A 48 11.48 16.46 7.88
CA GLN A 48 12.58 16.51 6.93
C GLN A 48 13.54 15.31 7.04
N ASN A 49 13.26 14.32 7.88
CA ASN A 49 14.09 13.15 8.01
C ASN A 49 13.49 11.96 7.26
N VAL A 50 14.32 11.14 6.66
CA VAL A 50 13.98 9.85 6.09
C VAL A 50 14.86 8.77 6.71
N ASN A 51 14.21 7.66 7.12
CA ASN A 51 14.87 6.47 7.64
C ASN A 51 14.30 5.26 6.94
N GLY A 52 15.08 4.17 6.87
CA GLY A 52 14.57 2.95 6.28
C GLY A 52 15.65 1.96 5.91
N SER A 53 15.32 1.05 5.02
CA SER A 53 16.23 0.03 4.55
C SER A 53 16.53 0.17 3.06
N TYR A 54 17.78 -0.06 2.72
CA TYR A 54 18.32 -0.29 1.40
C TYR A 54 18.59 -1.78 1.22
N CYS A 55 18.11 -2.36 0.14
CA CYS A 55 18.34 -3.76 -0.19
C CYS A 55 18.61 -3.88 -1.69
N TYR A 56 19.76 -4.40 -2.06
CA TYR A 56 20.14 -4.63 -3.45
C TYR A 56 20.48 -6.08 -3.70
N VAL A 57 19.73 -6.70 -4.60
CA VAL A 57 19.96 -8.05 -5.08
C VAL A 57 20.54 -7.95 -6.49
N THR A 58 21.63 -8.67 -6.76
CA THR A 58 22.31 -8.64 -8.06
C THR A 58 22.93 -9.99 -8.41
N GLN A 59 23.49 -10.11 -9.60
CA GLN A 59 24.09 -11.35 -10.11
C GLN A 59 23.10 -12.55 -10.04
N ASN A 60 21.85 -12.34 -10.52
CA ASN A 60 20.80 -13.36 -10.53
C ASN A 60 20.51 -13.93 -9.13
N GLY A 61 20.52 -13.07 -8.10
CA GLY A 61 20.29 -13.49 -6.71
C GLY A 61 21.51 -14.02 -5.98
N ASN A 62 22.68 -14.14 -6.64
CA ASN A 62 23.91 -14.64 -6.00
C ASN A 62 24.56 -13.62 -5.04
N ARG A 63 24.15 -12.35 -5.08
CA ARG A 63 24.59 -11.30 -4.17
C ARG A 63 23.38 -10.56 -3.62
N ILE A 64 23.22 -10.61 -2.31
CA ILE A 64 22.10 -10.02 -1.57
C ILE A 64 22.69 -9.06 -0.54
N ASP A 65 22.72 -7.78 -0.90
CA ASP A 65 23.17 -6.67 -0.03
C ASP A 65 21.97 -6.03 0.65
N CYS A 66 21.46 -6.72 1.67
CA CYS A 66 20.25 -6.34 2.41
C CYS A 66 20.49 -6.46 3.91
N PRO A 67 19.95 -5.57 4.74
CA PRO A 67 19.97 -5.74 6.19
C PRO A 67 19.08 -6.94 6.58
N PRO A 68 19.24 -7.49 7.78
CA PRO A 68 18.25 -8.37 8.39
C PRO A 68 16.85 -7.76 8.34
N ASP A 69 15.82 -8.62 8.42
CA ASP A 69 14.43 -8.15 8.46
C ASP A 69 14.23 -7.20 9.66
N ASP A 70 13.46 -6.11 9.42
CA ASP A 70 13.15 -5.05 10.37
C ASP A 70 14.31 -4.14 10.79
N GLU A 71 15.52 -4.28 10.24
CA GLU A 71 16.62 -3.37 10.48
C GLU A 71 16.68 -2.24 9.44
N ASN A 72 17.00 -1.04 9.95
CA ASN A 72 17.26 0.13 9.12
C ASN A 72 18.78 0.28 8.89
N ASN A 73 19.18 0.32 7.62
CA ASN A 73 20.56 0.59 7.23
C ASN A 73 20.72 1.87 6.39
N LEU A 74 19.65 2.69 6.31
CA LEU A 74 19.61 3.94 5.56
C LEU A 74 18.94 5.04 6.39
N LYS A 75 19.55 6.23 6.39
CA LYS A 75 18.99 7.46 6.99
C LYS A 75 19.40 8.68 6.18
N GLY A 76 18.62 9.75 6.25
CA GLY A 76 18.96 10.97 5.50
C GLY A 76 18.10 12.16 5.80
N VAL A 77 18.39 13.26 5.10
CA VAL A 77 17.67 14.53 5.22
C VAL A 77 17.08 14.92 3.87
N ILE A 78 15.83 15.37 3.92
CA ILE A 78 15.02 15.75 2.76
C ILE A 78 15.08 17.25 2.57
N ALA A 79 15.26 17.66 1.31
CA ALA A 79 15.08 19.01 0.84
C ALA A 79 14.17 18.97 -0.41
N GLU A 80 12.94 19.45 -0.28
CA GLU A 80 11.92 19.41 -1.34
C GLU A 80 11.61 17.98 -1.82
N ASN A 81 11.89 17.66 -3.09
CA ASN A 81 11.72 16.35 -3.70
C ASN A 81 13.00 15.49 -3.71
N ARG A 82 14.04 15.91 -2.98
CA ARG A 82 15.34 15.25 -2.91
C ARG A 82 15.67 14.87 -1.47
N ALA A 83 16.40 13.77 -1.30
CA ALA A 83 16.99 13.39 -0.02
C ALA A 83 18.45 13.00 -0.24
N ASN A 84 19.34 13.49 0.64
CA ASN A 84 20.69 12.98 0.78
C ASN A 84 20.68 11.93 1.87
N VAL A 85 21.06 10.71 1.53
CA VAL A 85 21.01 9.57 2.44
C VAL A 85 22.40 8.98 2.66
N GLU A 86 22.66 8.54 3.88
CA GLU A 86 23.76 7.68 4.27
C GLU A 86 23.22 6.26 4.40
N PHE A 87 23.97 5.26 3.93
CA PHE A 87 23.58 3.86 4.04
C PHE A 87 24.81 2.97 4.32
N ASN A 88 24.52 1.78 4.86
CA ASN A 88 25.52 0.75 5.11
C ASN A 88 25.19 -0.51 4.29
N SER A 89 26.23 -1.19 3.78
CA SER A 89 26.13 -2.49 3.14
C SER A 89 26.17 -3.63 4.18
N SER A 90 25.42 -4.70 3.92
CA SER A 90 25.49 -5.92 4.73
C SER A 90 26.83 -6.66 4.62
N PHE A 91 27.66 -6.28 3.66
CA PHE A 91 29.02 -6.81 3.46
C PHE A 91 30.09 -5.97 4.19
N GLY A 92 29.68 -5.16 5.17
CA GLY A 92 30.58 -4.38 6.02
C GLY A 92 31.00 -3.03 5.43
N GLY A 93 30.48 -2.64 4.28
CA GLY A 93 30.65 -1.29 3.74
C GLY A 93 29.88 -0.26 4.56
N GLU A 94 30.56 0.78 5.06
CA GLU A 94 30.00 1.79 5.93
C GLU A 94 29.94 3.17 5.27
N LYS A 95 28.96 3.99 5.64
CA LYS A 95 28.86 5.40 5.25
C LYS A 95 28.88 5.66 3.74
N GLY A 96 28.24 4.83 2.96
CA GLY A 96 27.92 5.17 1.59
C GLY A 96 26.93 6.31 1.53
N HIS A 97 27.07 7.21 0.56
CA HIS A 97 26.14 8.32 0.35
C HIS A 97 25.45 8.21 -1.00
N ALA A 98 24.14 8.39 -0.99
CA ALA A 98 23.34 8.44 -2.20
C ALA A 98 22.38 9.63 -2.18
N LYS A 99 21.97 10.06 -3.38
CA LYS A 99 20.88 11.00 -3.57
C LYS A 99 19.64 10.23 -4.04
N LEU A 100 18.51 10.51 -3.41
CA LEU A 100 17.18 10.11 -3.85
C LEU A 100 16.47 11.32 -4.43
N GLU A 101 15.80 11.18 -5.56
CA GLU A 101 15.01 12.24 -6.18
C GLU A 101 13.66 11.68 -6.62
N VAL A 102 12.56 12.23 -6.09
CA VAL A 102 11.19 11.81 -6.41
C VAL A 102 10.64 12.67 -7.54
N VAL A 103 10.23 12.03 -8.63
CA VAL A 103 9.62 12.67 -9.81
C VAL A 103 8.34 11.91 -10.16
N GLY A 104 7.19 12.44 -9.75
CA GLY A 104 5.89 11.76 -9.89
C GLY A 104 5.83 10.49 -9.05
N ASP A 105 5.56 9.36 -9.70
CA ASP A 105 5.50 8.01 -9.11
C ASP A 105 6.85 7.27 -9.11
N LYS A 106 7.91 7.95 -9.52
CA LYS A 106 9.25 7.38 -9.65
C LYS A 106 10.23 8.02 -8.68
N MET A 107 11.23 7.23 -8.29
CA MET A 107 12.38 7.68 -7.53
C MET A 107 13.66 7.32 -8.28
N ILE A 108 14.59 8.25 -8.31
CA ILE A 108 15.92 8.04 -8.88
C ILE A 108 16.92 7.93 -7.74
N TRP A 109 17.60 6.80 -7.66
CA TRP A 109 18.77 6.59 -6.83
C TRP A 109 20.02 6.96 -7.61
N THR A 110 20.93 7.71 -6.99
CA THR A 110 22.27 8.01 -7.52
C THR A 110 23.29 7.86 -6.41
N LEU A 111 24.23 6.94 -6.56
CA LEU A 111 25.36 6.80 -5.63
C LEU A 111 26.31 7.98 -5.79
N ILE A 112 26.56 8.70 -4.70
CA ILE A 112 27.45 9.88 -4.67
C ILE A 112 28.85 9.49 -4.18
N THR A 113 28.89 8.77 -3.06
CA THR A 113 30.14 8.29 -2.47
C THR A 113 29.95 6.82 -2.11
N PRO A 114 30.80 5.92 -2.59
CA PRO A 114 30.70 4.51 -2.24
C PRO A 114 30.97 4.32 -0.73
N PRO A 115 30.41 3.24 -0.14
CA PRO A 115 30.75 2.84 1.21
C PRO A 115 32.24 2.66 1.42
N GLN A 116 32.71 3.06 2.59
CA GLN A 116 34.11 2.88 3.03
C GLN A 116 34.20 1.59 3.82
N LYS A 117 35.39 1.00 3.90
CA LYS A 117 35.63 -0.31 4.54
C LYS A 117 34.80 -1.41 3.87
N GLY A 118 35.02 -2.67 4.21
CA GLY A 118 34.23 -3.78 3.73
C GLY A 118 33.97 -3.82 2.22
N GLU A 119 33.00 -4.63 1.85
CA GLU A 119 32.49 -4.72 0.47
C GLU A 119 31.10 -4.09 0.36
N TYR A 120 30.69 -3.78 -0.87
CA TYR A 120 29.35 -3.28 -1.18
C TYR A 120 28.97 -3.64 -2.62
N TYR A 121 27.67 -3.66 -2.91
CA TYR A 121 27.15 -3.91 -4.25
C TYR A 121 26.22 -2.83 -4.76
N ALA A 122 26.08 -1.70 -4.02
CA ALA A 122 25.19 -0.60 -4.38
C ALA A 122 25.35 -0.13 -5.83
N PRO A 123 24.26 0.01 -6.59
CA PRO A 123 24.31 0.43 -7.98
C PRO A 123 24.63 1.93 -8.08
N GLN A 124 25.30 2.34 -9.17
CA GLN A 124 25.64 3.74 -9.43
C GLN A 124 24.39 4.58 -9.67
N ASN A 125 23.48 4.11 -10.50
CA ASN A 125 22.19 4.76 -10.78
C ASN A 125 21.08 3.71 -10.88
N TYR A 126 19.89 4.04 -10.35
CA TYR A 126 18.75 3.15 -10.40
C TYR A 126 17.43 3.92 -10.48
N LYS A 127 16.48 3.40 -11.25
CA LYS A 127 15.11 3.92 -11.30
C LYS A 127 14.19 2.99 -10.52
N LEU A 128 13.44 3.57 -9.60
CA LEU A 128 12.49 2.88 -8.74
C LEU A 128 11.08 3.40 -9.02
N THR A 129 10.11 2.54 -8.86
CA THR A 129 8.69 2.90 -8.88
C THR A 129 8.11 2.63 -7.50
N LYS A 130 7.20 3.47 -7.06
CA LYS A 130 6.52 3.26 -5.78
C LYS A 130 5.72 1.98 -5.85
N VAL A 131 6.03 1.03 -4.98
CA VAL A 131 5.22 -0.18 -4.83
C VAL A 131 3.97 0.25 -4.09
N LEU A 132 2.88 0.37 -4.83
CA LEU A 132 1.58 0.52 -4.19
C LEU A 132 1.38 -0.76 -3.38
N LYS A 133 1.28 -0.67 -2.05
CA LYS A 133 0.80 -1.80 -1.26
C LYS A 133 -0.51 -2.19 -1.92
N SER A 134 -0.58 -3.38 -2.51
CA SER A 134 -1.90 -3.96 -2.80
C SER A 134 -2.65 -3.88 -1.49
N PRO A 135 -3.82 -3.28 -1.47
CA PRO A 135 -4.61 -3.20 -0.24
C PRO A 135 -4.65 -4.60 0.35
N VAL A 136 -4.38 -4.72 1.65
CA VAL A 136 -4.39 -6.03 2.33
C VAL A 136 -5.75 -6.63 2.04
N SER A 137 -5.79 -7.71 1.25
CA SER A 137 -7.05 -8.34 0.89
C SER A 137 -7.74 -8.83 2.15
N GLU A 138 -8.97 -8.39 2.37
CA GLU A 138 -9.79 -8.89 3.48
C GLU A 138 -10.56 -10.13 3.01
N LYS A 139 -10.52 -11.20 3.82
CA LYS A 139 -11.25 -12.44 3.59
C LYS A 139 -12.32 -12.60 4.65
N ARG A 140 -13.56 -12.88 4.22
CA ARG A 140 -14.67 -13.27 5.10
C ARG A 140 -15.26 -14.60 4.66
N ILE A 141 -15.68 -15.41 5.62
CA ILE A 141 -16.39 -16.67 5.36
C ILE A 141 -17.82 -16.52 5.83
N PHE A 142 -18.72 -16.85 4.93
CA PHE A 142 -20.16 -16.78 5.11
C PHE A 142 -20.76 -18.18 4.96
N GLU A 143 -21.58 -18.59 5.89
CA GLU A 143 -22.25 -19.89 5.90
C GLU A 143 -23.77 -19.72 5.82
N THR A 144 -24.40 -20.54 4.97
CA THR A 144 -25.84 -20.75 4.91
C THR A 144 -26.18 -22.23 5.21
N ASP A 145 -27.41 -22.59 5.22
CA ASP A 145 -27.84 -24.02 5.38
C ASP A 145 -27.24 -24.90 4.26
N LYS A 146 -27.14 -24.40 3.04
CA LYS A 146 -26.71 -25.18 1.86
C LYS A 146 -25.35 -24.87 1.33
N PHE A 147 -24.71 -23.76 1.74
CA PHE A 147 -23.47 -23.29 1.13
C PHE A 147 -22.48 -22.80 2.18
N ASN A 148 -21.19 -23.06 1.91
CA ASN A 148 -20.06 -22.34 2.50
C ASN A 148 -19.50 -21.40 1.44
N ILE A 149 -19.40 -20.12 1.76
CA ILE A 149 -18.98 -19.08 0.81
C ILE A 149 -17.78 -18.34 1.40
N THR A 150 -16.73 -18.26 0.61
CA THR A 150 -15.57 -17.39 0.88
C THR A 150 -15.65 -16.18 -0.03
N LEU A 151 -15.59 -14.99 0.56
CA LEU A 151 -15.44 -13.72 -0.12
C LEU A 151 -14.06 -13.15 0.15
N VAL A 152 -13.43 -12.59 -0.86
CA VAL A 152 -12.15 -11.84 -0.74
C VAL A 152 -12.31 -10.49 -1.41
N ASN A 153 -12.15 -9.42 -0.62
CA ASN A 153 -11.98 -8.08 -1.16
C ASN A 153 -10.49 -7.80 -1.37
N LYS A 154 -10.05 -7.72 -2.62
CA LYS A 154 -8.65 -7.48 -2.95
C LYS A 154 -8.25 -6.01 -2.93
N CYS A 155 -9.21 -5.11 -2.71
CA CYS A 155 -8.97 -3.68 -2.58
C CYS A 155 -8.82 -3.21 -1.12
N GLY A 156 -8.92 -4.12 -0.15
CA GLY A 156 -8.80 -3.82 1.29
C GLY A 156 -10.03 -4.24 2.08
N SER A 157 -10.71 -3.30 2.72
CA SER A 157 -11.87 -3.54 3.60
C SER A 157 -13.17 -3.81 2.83
N PHE A 158 -14.05 -4.64 3.39
CA PHE A 158 -15.42 -4.86 2.88
C PHE A 158 -16.32 -3.62 2.95
N GLU A 159 -15.89 -2.57 3.61
CA GLU A 159 -16.59 -1.28 3.66
C GLU A 159 -16.14 -0.32 2.54
N SER A 160 -15.08 -0.69 1.79
CA SER A 160 -14.55 0.11 0.69
C SER A 160 -15.02 -0.41 -0.67
N ASP A 161 -15.29 0.51 -1.60
CA ASP A 161 -15.64 0.14 -2.97
C ASP A 161 -14.50 -0.65 -3.63
N CYS A 162 -14.86 -1.75 -4.35
CA CYS A 162 -13.90 -2.65 -4.96
C CYS A 162 -14.45 -3.30 -6.22
N ASN A 163 -13.66 -3.22 -7.30
CA ASN A 163 -13.97 -3.89 -8.56
C ASN A 163 -13.21 -5.22 -8.75
N ASP A 164 -12.44 -5.66 -7.75
CA ASP A 164 -11.69 -6.93 -7.75
C ASP A 164 -12.08 -7.78 -6.52
N MET A 165 -13.34 -8.19 -6.50
CA MET A 165 -13.87 -9.14 -5.51
C MET A 165 -13.73 -10.57 -6.03
N PHE A 166 -13.46 -11.50 -5.13
CA PHE A 166 -13.46 -12.94 -5.42
C PHE A 166 -14.50 -13.65 -4.57
N TYR A 167 -15.21 -14.60 -5.20
CA TYR A 167 -16.22 -15.47 -4.58
C TYR A 167 -15.83 -16.94 -4.80
N LEU A 168 -15.84 -17.73 -3.76
CA LEU A 168 -15.77 -19.19 -3.81
C LEU A 168 -16.98 -19.74 -3.07
N GLY A 169 -17.90 -20.39 -3.77
CA GLY A 169 -19.04 -21.08 -3.21
C GLY A 169 -18.84 -22.59 -3.22
N ILE A 170 -19.12 -23.25 -2.11
CA ILE A 170 -19.10 -24.71 -1.96
C ILE A 170 -20.48 -25.15 -1.52
N ARG A 171 -21.13 -26.01 -2.30
CA ARG A 171 -22.43 -26.61 -1.94
C ARG A 171 -22.21 -27.75 -0.93
N LYS A 172 -22.87 -27.72 0.22
CA LYS A 172 -22.68 -28.71 1.28
C LYS A 172 -23.18 -30.13 0.91
N GLY A 173 -24.17 -30.23 0.02
CA GLY A 173 -24.78 -31.52 -0.30
C GLY A 173 -23.93 -32.44 -1.20
N ASP A 174 -23.11 -31.86 -2.08
CA ASP A 174 -22.29 -32.60 -3.07
C ASP A 174 -20.87 -32.08 -3.21
N ASN A 175 -20.45 -31.12 -2.39
CA ASN A 175 -19.17 -30.43 -2.42
C ASN A 175 -18.83 -29.79 -3.77
N SER A 176 -19.82 -29.56 -4.63
CA SER A 176 -19.60 -28.82 -5.88
C SER A 176 -19.14 -27.40 -5.58
N THR A 177 -18.21 -26.90 -6.40
CA THR A 177 -17.58 -25.59 -6.20
C THR A 177 -17.80 -24.67 -7.39
N ILE A 178 -17.89 -23.37 -7.11
CA ILE A 178 -17.86 -22.32 -8.13
C ILE A 178 -16.99 -21.18 -7.65
N SER A 179 -16.12 -20.65 -8.53
CA SER A 179 -15.31 -19.46 -8.27
C SER A 179 -15.66 -18.37 -9.27
N LEU A 180 -15.84 -17.14 -8.80
CA LEU A 180 -16.27 -16.00 -9.59
C LEU A 180 -15.45 -14.75 -9.24
N LYS A 181 -15.29 -13.86 -10.21
CA LYS A 181 -14.85 -12.49 -10.01
C LYS A 181 -16.05 -11.56 -10.00
N GLY A 182 -15.96 -10.50 -9.22
CA GLY A 182 -17.05 -9.55 -9.08
C GLY A 182 -16.61 -8.23 -8.50
N LYS A 183 -17.58 -7.50 -7.98
CA LYS A 183 -17.39 -6.18 -7.40
C LYS A 183 -18.26 -5.99 -6.17
N THR A 184 -18.04 -4.90 -5.44
CA THR A 184 -18.96 -4.46 -4.38
C THR A 184 -20.30 -4.03 -4.97
N LEU A 185 -21.33 -4.16 -4.16
CA LEU A 185 -22.68 -3.64 -4.39
C LEU A 185 -22.87 -2.44 -3.48
N ASN A 186 -23.21 -1.30 -4.06
CA ASN A 186 -23.38 -0.05 -3.35
C ASN A 186 -24.86 0.38 -3.35
N ASP A 187 -25.29 1.08 -2.31
CA ASP A 187 -26.57 1.74 -2.29
C ASP A 187 -26.53 3.08 -3.09
N ALA A 188 -27.67 3.79 -3.11
CA ALA A 188 -27.79 5.07 -3.80
C ALA A 188 -26.90 6.19 -3.22
N THR A 189 -26.36 6.02 -2.01
CA THR A 189 -25.44 6.97 -1.37
C THR A 189 -23.97 6.64 -1.64
N GLY A 190 -23.68 5.52 -2.34
CA GLY A 190 -22.34 5.02 -2.59
C GLY A 190 -21.78 4.14 -1.45
N LYS A 191 -22.56 3.86 -0.41
CA LYS A 191 -22.14 2.99 0.68
C LYS A 191 -22.20 1.53 0.23
N VAL A 192 -21.14 0.78 0.53
CA VAL A 192 -21.08 -0.67 0.26
C VAL A 192 -22.10 -1.40 1.12
N ILE A 193 -23.01 -2.13 0.48
CA ILE A 193 -24.06 -2.93 1.11
C ILE A 193 -23.91 -4.43 0.82
N GLY A 194 -22.98 -4.83 -0.04
CA GLY A 194 -22.81 -6.22 -0.44
C GLY A 194 -21.75 -6.42 -1.52
N SER A 195 -21.82 -7.59 -2.16
CA SER A 195 -20.99 -7.97 -3.31
C SER A 195 -21.83 -8.60 -4.41
N LEU A 196 -21.43 -8.39 -5.65
CA LEU A 196 -22.11 -8.88 -6.85
C LEU A 196 -21.14 -9.64 -7.75
N PHE A 197 -21.53 -10.84 -8.17
CA PHE A 197 -20.77 -11.73 -9.04
C PHE A 197 -21.66 -12.24 -10.17
N LYS A 198 -21.04 -12.60 -11.31
CA LYS A 198 -21.77 -13.12 -12.46
C LYS A 198 -21.12 -14.38 -13.02
N ASN A 199 -21.98 -15.33 -13.45
CA ASN A 199 -21.62 -16.50 -14.23
C ASN A 199 -22.57 -16.61 -15.41
N GLY A 200 -22.18 -16.05 -16.57
CA GLY A 200 -23.08 -15.88 -17.70
C GLY A 200 -24.31 -15.03 -17.32
N GLU A 201 -25.50 -15.59 -17.47
CA GLU A 201 -26.78 -14.94 -17.12
C GLU A 201 -27.14 -15.04 -15.63
N ILE A 202 -26.39 -15.83 -14.84
CA ILE A 202 -26.65 -16.03 -13.44
C ILE A 202 -25.91 -14.96 -12.62
N THR A 203 -26.65 -14.31 -11.74
CA THR A 203 -26.14 -13.30 -10.81
C THR A 203 -26.13 -13.86 -9.39
N TYR A 204 -25.03 -13.66 -8.68
CA TYR A 204 -24.83 -14.01 -7.29
C TYR A 204 -24.65 -12.71 -6.50
N ALA A 205 -25.60 -12.36 -5.66
CA ALA A 205 -25.55 -11.20 -4.79
C ALA A 205 -25.42 -11.66 -3.33
N VAL A 206 -24.42 -11.13 -2.63
CA VAL A 206 -24.30 -11.30 -1.17
C VAL A 206 -24.52 -9.95 -0.53
N THR A 207 -25.61 -9.75 0.19
CA THR A 207 -25.84 -8.57 1.02
C THR A 207 -25.19 -8.76 2.39
N TYR A 208 -24.73 -7.68 3.04
CA TYR A 208 -24.02 -7.77 4.31
C TYR A 208 -24.90 -7.47 5.52
N ASN A 209 -25.99 -6.74 5.32
CA ASN A 209 -26.97 -6.44 6.35
C ASN A 209 -28.38 -6.28 5.75
N PRO A 210 -29.31 -7.24 5.88
CA PRO A 210 -29.07 -8.56 6.47
C PRO A 210 -28.12 -9.41 5.63
N LEU A 211 -27.39 -10.34 6.29
CA LEU A 211 -26.46 -11.22 5.57
C LEU A 211 -27.24 -12.29 4.80
N LYS A 212 -27.12 -12.28 3.47
CA LYS A 212 -27.95 -13.10 2.60
C LYS A 212 -27.25 -13.41 1.27
N LEU A 213 -27.43 -14.64 0.78
CA LEU A 213 -27.10 -15.02 -0.60
C LEU A 213 -28.38 -15.04 -1.43
N VAL A 214 -28.38 -14.27 -2.52
CA VAL A 214 -29.41 -14.32 -3.54
C VAL A 214 -28.77 -14.73 -4.87
N VAL A 215 -29.24 -15.80 -5.48
CA VAL A 215 -28.83 -16.21 -6.83
C VAL A 215 -30.03 -16.08 -7.75
N SER A 216 -29.86 -15.39 -8.86
CA SER A 216 -30.95 -15.15 -9.83
C SER A 216 -30.50 -15.36 -11.27
N LYS A 217 -31.46 -15.69 -12.15
CA LYS A 217 -31.28 -15.76 -13.60
C LYS A 217 -32.43 -15.03 -14.29
N GLY A 218 -32.12 -14.01 -15.11
CA GLY A 218 -33.14 -13.26 -15.84
C GLY A 218 -34.23 -12.59 -14.98
N GLY A 219 -33.96 -12.39 -13.67
CA GLY A 219 -34.91 -11.86 -12.70
C GLY A 219 -35.55 -12.93 -11.80
N ASP A 220 -35.55 -14.20 -12.21
CA ASP A 220 -36.06 -15.31 -11.40
C ASP A 220 -35.06 -15.65 -10.26
N ILE A 221 -35.57 -15.78 -9.03
CA ILE A 221 -34.77 -16.14 -7.87
C ILE A 221 -34.62 -17.66 -7.81
N LEU A 222 -33.37 -18.14 -7.92
CA LEU A 222 -33.01 -19.54 -7.84
C LEU A 222 -32.61 -19.96 -6.41
N VAL A 223 -31.96 -19.04 -5.67
CA VAL A 223 -31.54 -19.22 -4.29
C VAL A 223 -31.80 -17.94 -3.53
N ASP A 224 -32.36 -18.06 -2.34
CA ASP A 224 -32.54 -16.99 -1.39
C ASP A 224 -32.30 -17.58 0.01
N GLN A 225 -31.12 -17.30 0.59
CA GLN A 225 -30.69 -17.89 1.86
C GLN A 225 -30.03 -16.86 2.76
N SER A 226 -30.53 -16.72 3.95
CA SER A 226 -29.85 -16.06 5.06
C SER A 226 -28.71 -16.90 5.59
N GLY A 227 -27.71 -16.29 6.20
CA GLY A 227 -26.59 -16.97 6.81
C GLY A 227 -25.88 -16.12 7.87
N GLN A 228 -24.72 -16.57 8.24
CA GLN A 228 -23.89 -15.91 9.26
C GLN A 228 -22.42 -15.88 8.87
N TRP A 229 -21.70 -14.85 9.33
CA TRP A 229 -20.25 -14.80 9.22
C TRP A 229 -19.62 -15.78 10.20
N ILE A 230 -18.70 -16.63 9.71
CA ILE A 230 -17.97 -17.58 10.56
C ILE A 230 -16.73 -16.93 11.15
N ASN A 231 -16.04 -16.09 10.37
CA ASN A 231 -14.86 -15.35 10.81
C ASN A 231 -15.05 -13.86 10.46
N LYS A 232 -14.92 -13.01 11.45
CA LYS A 232 -14.73 -11.56 11.32
C LYS A 232 -13.28 -11.25 11.53
#